data_d9c0e23f4ed80b71aabeb3eb9dc23d96
#
_entry.id   d9c0e23f4ed80b71aabeb3eb9dc23d96
#
_cell.length_a   1.000
_cell.length_b   1.000
_cell.length_c   1.000
_cell.angle_alpha   90.00
_cell.angle_beta   90.00
_cell.angle_gamma   90.00
#
_symmetry.space_group_name_H-M   'P 1'
#
loop_
_entity.id
_entity.type
_entity.pdbx_description
1 polymer ?
#
loop_
_entity_poly.entity_id
_entity_poly.type
_entity_poly.pdbx_seq_one_letter_code
_entity_poly.pdbx_strand_id
1 'polypeptide(L)'
;MTKLSRRELGRLAAGLMAARAARLEAQPPAPSEYVGPLTGVEKGLEDRRFDPVAYTLDLYAAAPRRLGFQARTRSEAEAWQQQLRSKLTELVGGFPVEHLPLRPMTLETRTFRGYRREKIVFDSRPGVSVLAYLLLPEQARTPSATLICVPGHGRGVDDIVGIDEHGADRTDKAGYQHDFAIQAAEAGMAAVAIEPMAFGCRRDAITARKGLSTSACQPAAGGALLVGQTMIGWRVWDVMRTLDYIATRAELDSSRVGCMGISGGGTVTLFSTALDTRIRAAFVSGYLNTFRDSVGSLSHCIDNYVPGILNWAEMYDVAGLIAPRPLFVESGERDDIFPIRASIESFTRTREIYSVLGVQDRVEQEVFPGEHSFWGKRGLPFLARHLNA
;
A
#
# COMPACT_ATOMS: atom_id res chain seq x y z
N MET A 1 -45.56 -26.45 -20.93
CA MET A 1 -44.20 -26.82 -20.51
C MET A 1 -43.79 -28.05 -21.31
N THR A 2 -43.05 -27.85 -22.40
CA THR A 2 -42.62 -28.88 -23.32
C THR A 2 -41.40 -29.62 -22.70
N LYS A 3 -41.56 -30.92 -22.43
CA LYS A 3 -40.47 -31.73 -21.90
C LYS A 3 -39.46 -32.04 -23.01
N LEU A 4 -38.22 -31.59 -22.84
CA LEU A 4 -37.12 -31.93 -23.73
C LEU A 4 -36.84 -33.43 -23.71
N SER A 5 -36.64 -34.03 -24.88
CA SER A 5 -36.31 -35.44 -25.03
C SER A 5 -34.87 -35.75 -24.59
N ARG A 6 -34.58 -36.99 -24.19
CA ARG A 6 -33.22 -37.44 -23.83
C ARG A 6 -32.17 -37.17 -24.93
N ARG A 7 -32.55 -37.12 -26.20
CA ARG A 7 -31.66 -36.79 -27.32
C ARG A 7 -31.33 -35.29 -27.39
N GLU A 8 -32.29 -34.46 -27.04
CA GLU A 8 -32.08 -32.98 -26.99
C GLU A 8 -31.24 -32.58 -25.79
N LEU A 9 -31.42 -33.23 -24.63
CA LEU A 9 -30.54 -33.09 -23.47
C LEU A 9 -29.09 -33.56 -23.75
N GLY A 10 -28.93 -34.67 -24.50
CA GLY A 10 -27.61 -35.15 -24.92
C GLY A 10 -26.88 -34.19 -25.88
N ARG A 11 -27.62 -33.52 -26.79
CA ARG A 11 -27.05 -32.51 -27.69
C ARG A 11 -26.71 -31.23 -26.98
N LEU A 12 -27.50 -30.77 -25.99
CA LEU A 12 -27.20 -29.64 -25.12
C LEU A 12 -25.98 -29.90 -24.23
N ALA A 13 -25.86 -31.13 -23.67
CA ALA A 13 -24.70 -31.53 -22.87
C ALA A 13 -23.41 -31.63 -23.71
N ALA A 14 -23.49 -32.16 -24.93
CA ALA A 14 -22.37 -32.19 -25.86
C ALA A 14 -21.97 -30.80 -26.37
N GLY A 15 -22.95 -29.91 -26.60
CA GLY A 15 -22.70 -28.51 -26.94
C GLY A 15 -22.06 -27.72 -25.81
N LEU A 16 -22.45 -27.96 -24.54
CA LEU A 16 -21.84 -27.35 -23.34
C LEU A 16 -20.43 -27.89 -23.06
N MET A 17 -20.17 -29.18 -23.32
CA MET A 17 -18.83 -29.75 -23.24
C MET A 17 -17.90 -29.24 -24.36
N ALA A 18 -18.40 -29.10 -25.57
CA ALA A 18 -17.65 -28.53 -26.69
C ALA A 18 -17.36 -27.03 -26.46
N ALA A 19 -18.32 -26.28 -25.90
CA ALA A 19 -18.12 -24.89 -25.54
C ALA A 19 -17.17 -24.72 -24.32
N ARG A 20 -17.10 -25.74 -23.45
CA ARG A 20 -16.14 -25.78 -22.34
C ARG A 20 -14.74 -26.22 -22.80
N ALA A 21 -14.65 -27.10 -23.82
CA ALA A 21 -13.40 -27.48 -24.45
C ALA A 21 -12.83 -26.37 -25.37
N ALA A 22 -13.69 -25.52 -25.96
CA ALA A 22 -13.26 -24.34 -26.74
C ALA A 22 -12.89 -23.13 -25.88
N ARG A 23 -13.10 -23.19 -24.55
CA ARG A 23 -12.49 -22.29 -23.55
C ARG A 23 -11.22 -22.87 -22.92
N LEU A 24 -10.68 -23.95 -23.49
CA LEU A 24 -9.30 -24.30 -23.28
C LEU A 24 -8.45 -23.20 -23.91
N GLU A 25 -8.09 -22.24 -23.06
CA GLU A 25 -6.84 -21.52 -23.09
C GLU A 25 -6.27 -21.37 -24.51
N ALA A 26 -6.65 -20.29 -25.18
CA ALA A 26 -5.68 -19.68 -26.05
C ALA A 26 -4.50 -19.36 -25.12
N GLN A 27 -3.51 -20.27 -25.07
CA GLN A 27 -2.20 -19.91 -24.56
C GLN A 27 -1.87 -18.55 -25.19
N PRO A 28 -1.46 -17.54 -24.40
CA PRO A 28 -0.95 -16.34 -24.99
C PRO A 28 0.04 -16.79 -26.06
N PRO A 29 0.02 -16.22 -27.28
CA PRO A 29 0.96 -16.59 -28.32
C PRO A 29 2.33 -16.60 -27.66
N ALA A 30 3.08 -17.68 -27.87
CA ALA A 30 4.46 -17.76 -27.38
C ALA A 30 5.09 -16.40 -27.69
N PRO A 31 5.78 -15.74 -26.74
CA PRO A 31 6.34 -14.44 -27.00
C PRO A 31 7.05 -14.54 -28.34
N SER A 32 6.67 -13.70 -29.28
CA SER A 32 7.28 -13.69 -30.62
C SER A 32 8.76 -13.61 -30.37
N GLU A 33 9.50 -14.63 -30.78
CA GLU A 33 10.94 -14.70 -30.59
C GLU A 33 11.49 -13.38 -31.13
N TYR A 34 12.09 -12.55 -30.25
CA TYR A 34 12.61 -11.26 -30.66
C TYR A 34 13.77 -11.48 -31.63
N VAL A 35 13.50 -11.29 -32.90
CA VAL A 35 14.53 -11.31 -33.93
C VAL A 35 15.19 -9.94 -33.94
N GLY A 36 16.08 -9.70 -32.98
CA GLY A 36 16.82 -8.46 -32.86
C GLY A 36 18.21 -8.54 -33.46
N PRO A 37 19.00 -7.44 -33.44
CA PRO A 37 20.32 -7.35 -34.05
C PRO A 37 21.36 -8.34 -33.48
N LEU A 38 21.07 -8.96 -32.34
CA LEU A 38 21.95 -9.96 -31.72
C LEU A 38 21.59 -11.39 -32.08
N THR A 39 20.43 -11.64 -32.72
CA THR A 39 19.98 -12.99 -33.07
C THR A 39 20.97 -13.64 -34.06
N GLY A 40 21.50 -14.80 -33.69
CA GLY A 40 22.48 -15.55 -34.49
C GLY A 40 23.94 -15.08 -34.34
N VAL A 41 24.21 -14.10 -33.47
CA VAL A 41 25.57 -13.62 -33.16
C VAL A 41 25.90 -13.69 -31.69
N GLU A 42 25.15 -14.49 -30.92
CA GLU A 42 25.30 -14.66 -29.46
C GLU A 42 26.68 -15.21 -29.08
N LYS A 43 27.25 -16.05 -29.95
CA LYS A 43 28.59 -16.63 -29.74
C LYS A 43 29.66 -15.53 -29.75
N GLY A 44 30.38 -15.44 -28.65
CA GLY A 44 31.37 -14.39 -28.40
C GLY A 44 30.84 -13.16 -27.68
N LEU A 45 29.57 -13.21 -27.23
CA LEU A 45 28.94 -12.18 -26.39
C LEU A 45 28.66 -12.67 -24.98
N GLU A 46 29.14 -13.83 -24.60
CA GLU A 46 28.87 -14.50 -23.31
C GLU A 46 29.27 -13.61 -22.12
N ASP A 47 30.32 -12.80 -22.26
CA ASP A 47 30.79 -11.85 -21.25
C ASP A 47 30.10 -10.47 -21.34
N ARG A 48 29.14 -10.31 -22.25
CA ARG A 48 28.41 -9.06 -22.45
C ARG A 48 27.04 -9.14 -21.85
N ARG A 49 26.63 -8.07 -21.17
CA ARG A 49 25.32 -7.97 -20.54
C ARG A 49 24.53 -6.82 -21.15
N PHE A 50 23.32 -7.12 -21.62
CA PHE A 50 22.40 -6.15 -22.22
C PHE A 50 21.13 -5.97 -21.37
N ASP A 51 20.93 -6.80 -20.34
CA ASP A 51 19.78 -6.76 -19.44
C ASP A 51 19.95 -5.65 -18.39
N PRO A 52 19.13 -4.58 -18.42
CA PRO A 52 19.23 -3.47 -17.48
C PRO A 52 18.79 -3.87 -16.05
N VAL A 53 17.87 -4.85 -15.90
CA VAL A 53 17.45 -5.35 -14.59
C VAL A 53 18.59 -6.11 -13.92
N ALA A 54 19.23 -7.01 -14.65
CA ALA A 54 20.40 -7.73 -14.15
C ALA A 54 21.54 -6.76 -13.77
N TYR A 55 21.77 -5.70 -14.55
CA TYR A 55 22.73 -4.65 -14.19
C TYR A 55 22.33 -3.91 -12.90
N THR A 56 21.05 -3.59 -12.74
CA THR A 56 20.54 -2.95 -11.52
C THR A 56 20.73 -3.85 -10.28
N LEU A 57 20.58 -5.17 -10.42
CA LEU A 57 20.83 -6.12 -9.33
C LEU A 57 22.32 -6.18 -8.95
N ASP A 58 23.24 -6.04 -9.90
CA ASP A 58 24.66 -5.90 -9.59
C ASP A 58 24.95 -4.59 -8.80
N LEU A 59 24.33 -3.48 -9.22
CA LEU A 59 24.42 -2.22 -8.49
C LEU A 59 23.84 -2.35 -7.07
N TYR A 60 22.73 -3.06 -6.92
CA TYR A 60 22.17 -3.39 -5.60
C TYR A 60 23.17 -4.16 -4.74
N ALA A 61 23.80 -5.21 -5.30
CA ALA A 61 24.76 -6.01 -4.56
C ALA A 61 25.99 -5.19 -4.10
N ALA A 62 26.40 -4.22 -4.92
CA ALA A 62 27.50 -3.30 -4.65
C ALA A 62 27.09 -2.07 -3.80
N ALA A 63 25.79 -1.85 -3.56
CA ALA A 63 25.28 -0.67 -2.88
C ALA A 63 25.79 -0.62 -1.42
N PRO A 64 26.32 0.52 -0.97
CA PRO A 64 26.99 0.60 0.34
C PRO A 64 26.03 0.57 1.53
N ARG A 65 24.72 0.83 1.32
CA ARG A 65 23.70 0.89 2.38
C ARG A 65 24.22 1.56 3.65
N ARG A 66 24.68 2.80 3.52
CA ARG A 66 25.45 3.53 4.54
C ARG A 66 24.73 3.68 5.89
N LEU A 67 23.41 3.58 5.89
CA LEU A 67 22.55 3.59 7.06
C LEU A 67 21.76 2.27 7.21
N GLY A 68 22.24 1.16 6.63
CA GLY A 68 21.76 -0.17 6.97
C GLY A 68 21.98 -0.44 8.48
N PHE A 69 21.02 -1.11 9.11
CA PHE A 69 21.03 -1.33 10.55
C PHE A 69 22.22 -2.19 11.00
N GLN A 70 23.03 -1.68 11.93
CA GLN A 70 24.18 -2.36 12.53
C GLN A 70 24.27 -2.15 14.05
N ALA A 71 23.34 -1.42 14.64
CA ALA A 71 23.33 -1.12 16.06
C ALA A 71 23.19 -2.39 16.91
N ARG A 72 23.89 -2.41 18.06
CA ARG A 72 23.87 -3.51 19.04
C ARG A 72 23.26 -3.10 20.37
N THR A 73 23.11 -1.82 20.59
CA THR A 73 22.54 -1.24 21.81
C THR A 73 21.34 -0.36 21.47
N ARG A 74 20.46 -0.14 22.43
CA ARG A 74 19.31 0.76 22.30
C ARG A 74 19.75 2.17 21.89
N SER A 75 20.78 2.73 22.53
CA SER A 75 21.25 4.09 22.24
C SER A 75 21.77 4.22 20.81
N GLU A 76 22.53 3.22 20.32
CA GLU A 76 22.97 3.20 18.92
C GLU A 76 21.80 3.08 17.96
N ALA A 77 20.78 2.25 18.27
CA ALA A 77 19.59 2.09 17.47
C ALA A 77 18.76 3.39 17.39
N GLU A 78 18.60 4.10 18.51
CA GLU A 78 17.89 5.39 18.56
C GLU A 78 18.63 6.47 17.75
N ALA A 79 19.97 6.53 17.85
CA ALA A 79 20.79 7.43 17.04
C ALA A 79 20.70 7.10 15.54
N TRP A 80 20.77 5.82 15.20
CA TRP A 80 20.58 5.34 13.83
C TRP A 80 19.19 5.72 13.28
N GLN A 81 18.13 5.54 14.06
CA GLN A 81 16.77 5.94 13.65
C GLN A 81 16.67 7.45 13.32
N GLN A 82 17.31 8.30 14.11
CA GLN A 82 17.35 9.76 13.85
C GLN A 82 18.05 10.06 12.51
N GLN A 83 19.22 9.44 12.28
CA GLN A 83 19.99 9.63 11.04
C GLN A 83 19.23 9.13 9.82
N LEU A 84 18.69 7.92 9.87
CA LEU A 84 17.95 7.35 8.73
C LEU A 84 16.66 8.11 8.47
N ARG A 85 15.91 8.52 9.51
CA ARG A 85 14.70 9.33 9.34
C ARG A 85 14.98 10.67 8.67
N SER A 86 16.05 11.35 9.06
CA SER A 86 16.49 12.60 8.43
C SER A 86 16.84 12.37 6.95
N LYS A 87 17.63 11.33 6.66
CA LYS A 87 18.01 10.98 5.28
C LYS A 87 16.81 10.57 4.44
N LEU A 88 15.90 9.78 5.00
CA LEU A 88 14.68 9.35 4.28
C LEU A 88 13.77 10.54 3.95
N THR A 89 13.65 11.50 4.87
CA THR A 89 12.93 12.77 4.62
C THR A 89 13.54 13.52 3.42
N GLU A 90 14.87 13.61 3.35
CA GLU A 90 15.56 14.20 2.20
C GLU A 90 15.29 13.43 0.90
N LEU A 91 15.43 12.10 0.94
CA LEU A 91 15.27 11.24 -0.25
C LEU A 91 13.85 11.26 -0.84
N VAL A 92 12.83 11.41 -0.01
CA VAL A 92 11.44 11.53 -0.51
C VAL A 92 11.12 12.93 -1.05
N GLY A 93 12.07 13.90 -0.98
CA GLY A 93 11.94 15.26 -1.49
C GLY A 93 11.52 16.29 -0.45
N GLY A 94 11.59 15.95 0.84
CA GLY A 94 11.21 16.83 1.95
C GLY A 94 9.70 17.06 2.06
N PHE A 95 9.33 17.88 3.04
CA PHE A 95 7.93 18.26 3.29
C PHE A 95 7.80 19.78 3.34
N PRO A 96 6.62 20.36 3.02
CA PRO A 96 6.37 21.77 3.20
C PRO A 96 6.61 22.21 4.65
N VAL A 97 7.28 23.34 4.83
CA VAL A 97 7.50 23.93 6.15
C VAL A 97 6.23 24.61 6.66
N GLU A 98 5.50 25.26 5.75
CA GLU A 98 4.26 25.94 6.07
C GLU A 98 3.07 24.97 6.01
N HIS A 99 2.33 24.89 7.11
CA HIS A 99 1.07 24.17 7.21
C HIS A 99 -0.09 25.10 6.86
N LEU A 100 -0.62 24.99 5.67
CA LEU A 100 -1.82 25.74 5.27
C LEU A 100 -3.04 25.37 6.12
N PRO A 101 -4.01 26.28 6.29
CA PRO A 101 -5.30 25.95 6.87
C PRO A 101 -5.94 24.77 6.13
N LEU A 102 -6.46 23.79 6.86
CA LEU A 102 -7.09 22.58 6.28
C LEU A 102 -8.38 22.86 5.51
N ARG A 103 -9.14 23.88 5.90
CA ARG A 103 -10.47 24.25 5.34
C ARG A 103 -11.36 23.01 5.12
N PRO A 104 -11.60 22.18 6.14
CA PRO A 104 -12.35 20.94 5.96
C PRO A 104 -13.80 21.22 5.58
N MET A 105 -14.35 20.39 4.68
CA MET A 105 -15.75 20.44 4.26
C MET A 105 -16.31 19.02 4.22
N THR A 106 -17.46 18.82 4.86
CA THR A 106 -18.24 17.60 4.72
C THR A 106 -19.16 17.76 3.51
N LEU A 107 -19.02 16.89 2.52
CA LEU A 107 -19.79 16.91 1.27
C LEU A 107 -21.09 16.09 1.37
N GLU A 108 -21.03 14.99 2.13
CA GLU A 108 -22.13 14.05 2.28
C GLU A 108 -22.02 13.32 3.61
N THR A 109 -23.16 12.97 4.20
CA THR A 109 -23.26 12.10 5.37
C THR A 109 -24.27 11.01 5.11
N ARG A 110 -23.90 9.76 5.32
CA ARG A 110 -24.79 8.58 5.24
C ARG A 110 -24.67 7.74 6.50
N THR A 111 -25.81 7.19 6.93
CA THR A 111 -25.87 6.27 8.06
C THR A 111 -26.07 4.85 7.55
N PHE A 112 -25.26 3.94 8.04
CA PHE A 112 -25.30 2.51 7.77
C PHE A 112 -25.56 1.77 9.10
N ARG A 113 -25.84 0.48 9.02
CA ARG A 113 -25.95 -0.33 10.23
C ARG A 113 -24.57 -0.44 10.90
N GLY A 114 -24.43 0.17 12.07
CA GLY A 114 -23.23 0.10 12.90
C GLY A 114 -22.20 1.21 12.68
N TYR A 115 -22.36 2.06 11.65
CA TYR A 115 -21.48 3.22 11.46
C TYR A 115 -22.13 4.34 10.64
N ARG A 116 -21.60 5.56 10.80
CA ARG A 116 -21.88 6.71 9.96
C ARG A 116 -20.67 6.96 9.05
N ARG A 117 -20.91 7.22 7.75
CA ARG A 117 -19.86 7.59 6.78
C ARG A 117 -20.05 9.03 6.33
N GLU A 118 -19.00 9.82 6.50
CA GLU A 118 -18.94 11.20 6.00
C GLU A 118 -17.94 11.28 4.84
N LYS A 119 -18.35 11.84 3.70
CA LYS A 119 -17.45 12.20 2.60
C LYS A 119 -16.91 13.60 2.89
N ILE A 120 -15.60 13.75 2.97
CA ILE A 120 -14.95 14.98 3.38
C ILE A 120 -13.85 15.37 2.39
N VAL A 121 -13.56 16.66 2.30
CA VAL A 121 -12.39 17.20 1.63
C VAL A 121 -11.66 18.16 2.55
N PHE A 122 -10.34 18.22 2.43
CA PHE A 122 -9.50 19.20 3.13
C PHE A 122 -8.24 19.51 2.33
N ASP A 123 -7.63 20.65 2.59
CA ASP A 123 -6.46 21.09 1.85
C ASP A 123 -5.18 20.47 2.39
N SER A 124 -4.34 19.96 1.46
CA SER A 124 -3.04 19.37 1.75
C SER A 124 -1.91 20.35 1.48
N ARG A 125 -1.92 20.97 0.32
CA ARG A 125 -0.91 21.94 -0.14
C ARG A 125 -1.57 22.99 -1.04
N PRO A 126 -0.86 24.08 -1.45
CA PRO A 126 -1.46 25.09 -2.31
C PRO A 126 -2.10 24.47 -3.56
N GLY A 127 -3.40 24.67 -3.74
CA GLY A 127 -4.16 24.16 -4.89
C GLY A 127 -4.39 22.66 -4.93
N VAL A 128 -4.05 21.91 -3.87
CA VAL A 128 -4.23 20.45 -3.82
C VAL A 128 -4.98 20.04 -2.56
N SER A 129 -6.10 19.36 -2.75
CA SER A 129 -6.95 18.84 -1.68
C SER A 129 -6.94 17.31 -1.62
N VAL A 130 -7.26 16.78 -0.45
CA VAL A 130 -7.49 15.35 -0.19
C VAL A 130 -8.98 15.12 -0.10
N LEU A 131 -9.50 14.15 -0.86
CA LEU A 131 -10.80 13.53 -0.60
C LEU A 131 -10.61 12.40 0.40
N ALA A 132 -11.50 12.31 1.38
CA ALA A 132 -11.50 11.20 2.32
C ALA A 132 -12.93 10.81 2.72
N TYR A 133 -13.05 9.61 3.30
CA TYR A 133 -14.25 9.17 3.99
C TYR A 133 -13.92 8.92 5.46
N LEU A 134 -14.69 9.57 6.34
CA LEU A 134 -14.65 9.29 7.77
C LEU A 134 -15.77 8.33 8.12
N LEU A 135 -15.42 7.14 8.62
CA LEU A 135 -16.34 6.14 9.12
C LEU A 135 -16.31 6.17 10.66
N LEU A 136 -17.42 6.51 11.28
CA LEU A 136 -17.56 6.60 12.74
C LEU A 136 -18.45 5.47 13.24
N PRO A 137 -17.92 4.49 14.01
CA PRO A 137 -18.71 3.41 14.61
C PRO A 137 -19.76 3.97 15.59
N GLU A 138 -20.99 3.45 15.56
CA GLU A 138 -22.07 3.87 16.47
C GLU A 138 -21.77 3.56 17.94
N GLN A 139 -21.06 2.47 18.20
CA GLN A 139 -20.80 1.97 19.56
C GLN A 139 -19.36 2.23 20.03
N ALA A 140 -18.57 3.03 19.30
CA ALA A 140 -17.22 3.33 19.71
C ALA A 140 -17.15 4.24 20.93
N ARG A 141 -16.09 4.05 21.73
CA ARG A 141 -15.75 5.01 22.79
C ARG A 141 -15.41 6.36 22.16
N THR A 142 -15.97 7.44 22.68
CA THR A 142 -15.67 8.80 22.21
C THR A 142 -14.80 9.52 23.25
N PRO A 143 -13.64 10.12 22.84
CA PRO A 143 -13.08 10.11 21.49
C PRO A 143 -12.55 8.70 21.08
N SER A 144 -12.71 8.36 19.80
CA SER A 144 -12.41 7.05 19.25
C SER A 144 -10.95 6.93 18.80
N ALA A 145 -10.33 5.77 19.07
CA ALA A 145 -9.10 5.40 18.36
C ALA A 145 -9.35 5.40 16.85
N THR A 146 -8.41 5.88 16.07
CA THR A 146 -8.62 6.18 14.66
C THR A 146 -7.59 5.48 13.77
N LEU A 147 -8.04 4.91 12.66
CA LEU A 147 -7.17 4.34 11.64
C LEU A 147 -7.20 5.20 10.39
N ILE A 148 -6.03 5.64 9.92
CA ILE A 148 -5.87 6.16 8.57
C ILE A 148 -5.78 4.94 7.64
N CYS A 149 -6.71 4.84 6.69
CA CYS A 149 -6.83 3.73 5.76
C CYS A 149 -6.42 4.18 4.36
N VAL A 150 -5.39 3.54 3.80
CA VAL A 150 -4.83 3.92 2.50
C VAL A 150 -5.00 2.78 1.50
N PRO A 151 -5.81 2.96 0.42
CA PRO A 151 -6.02 1.92 -0.57
C PRO A 151 -4.78 1.62 -1.41
N GLY A 152 -4.69 0.39 -1.90
CA GLY A 152 -3.80 0.00 -2.98
C GLY A 152 -4.30 0.46 -4.35
N HIS A 153 -3.58 0.05 -5.41
CA HIS A 153 -3.99 0.35 -6.78
C HIS A 153 -5.38 -0.23 -7.10
N GLY A 154 -6.19 0.55 -7.80
CA GLY A 154 -7.57 0.20 -8.14
C GLY A 154 -8.37 1.46 -8.49
N ARG A 155 -9.62 1.51 -8.07
CA ARG A 155 -10.49 2.67 -8.26
C ARG A 155 -10.24 3.79 -7.24
N GLY A 156 -9.31 3.58 -6.31
CA GLY A 156 -8.99 4.51 -5.23
C GLY A 156 -9.72 4.17 -3.93
N VAL A 157 -10.09 5.21 -3.17
CA VAL A 157 -10.70 5.06 -1.84
C VAL A 157 -12.04 4.32 -1.87
N ASP A 158 -12.77 4.34 -2.98
CA ASP A 158 -14.04 3.65 -3.14
C ASP A 158 -13.92 2.14 -2.92
N ASP A 159 -12.75 1.55 -3.27
CA ASP A 159 -12.48 0.11 -3.11
C ASP A 159 -12.36 -0.35 -1.66
N ILE A 160 -12.28 0.59 -0.71
CA ILE A 160 -12.13 0.25 0.72
C ILE A 160 -13.26 0.76 1.61
N VAL A 161 -14.21 1.51 1.03
CA VAL A 161 -15.36 2.08 1.75
C VAL A 161 -16.72 1.57 1.23
N GLY A 162 -16.71 0.48 0.44
CA GLY A 162 -17.92 -0.18 -0.02
C GLY A 162 -18.70 0.60 -1.08
N ILE A 163 -18.01 1.20 -2.05
CA ILE A 163 -18.62 1.90 -3.20
C ILE A 163 -18.27 1.14 -4.49
N ASP A 164 -19.25 0.86 -5.32
CA ASP A 164 -19.09 0.18 -6.60
C ASP A 164 -18.63 1.11 -7.74
N GLU A 165 -18.48 0.57 -8.94
CA GLU A 165 -18.08 1.33 -10.14
C GLU A 165 -19.13 2.33 -10.66
N HIS A 166 -20.35 2.26 -10.15
CA HIS A 166 -21.45 3.19 -10.46
C HIS A 166 -21.63 4.25 -9.38
N GLY A 167 -20.82 4.23 -8.32
CA GLY A 167 -20.92 5.13 -7.16
C GLY A 167 -22.01 4.73 -6.17
N ALA A 168 -22.57 3.52 -6.29
CA ALA A 168 -23.57 2.98 -5.38
C ALA A 168 -22.91 2.21 -4.21
N ASP A 169 -23.59 2.17 -3.06
CA ASP A 169 -23.12 1.42 -1.91
C ASP A 169 -23.25 -0.09 -2.16
N ARG A 170 -22.22 -0.85 -1.78
CA ARG A 170 -22.16 -2.32 -1.83
C ARG A 170 -21.79 -2.92 -0.48
N THR A 171 -22.10 -4.20 -0.28
CA THR A 171 -21.86 -4.91 0.99
C THR A 171 -21.15 -6.26 0.80
N ASP A 172 -20.82 -6.63 -0.43
CA ASP A 172 -20.23 -7.92 -0.79
C ASP A 172 -18.72 -8.03 -0.49
N LYS A 173 -18.07 -6.92 -0.10
CA LYS A 173 -16.63 -6.83 0.14
C LYS A 173 -15.80 -7.31 -1.06
N ALA A 174 -16.30 -7.09 -2.28
CA ALA A 174 -15.66 -7.50 -3.52
C ALA A 174 -14.29 -6.80 -3.73
N GLY A 175 -13.44 -7.45 -4.57
CA GLY A 175 -12.10 -6.97 -4.87
C GLY A 175 -11.06 -7.37 -3.82
N TYR A 176 -9.79 -7.18 -4.16
CA TYR A 176 -8.67 -7.66 -3.34
C TYR A 176 -8.47 -6.88 -2.03
N GLN A 177 -9.10 -5.72 -1.90
CA GLN A 177 -8.98 -4.84 -0.73
C GLN A 177 -10.05 -5.11 0.34
N HIS A 178 -11.12 -5.85 0.02
CA HIS A 178 -12.16 -6.32 0.94
C HIS A 178 -12.78 -5.24 1.84
N ASP A 179 -12.93 -3.99 1.36
CA ASP A 179 -13.53 -2.87 2.10
C ASP A 179 -12.95 -2.67 3.52
N PHE A 180 -11.63 -2.75 3.64
CA PHE A 180 -10.99 -2.83 4.96
C PHE A 180 -11.22 -1.59 5.85
N ALA A 181 -11.59 -0.43 5.31
CA ALA A 181 -11.97 0.71 6.13
C ALA A 181 -13.31 0.48 6.84
N ILE A 182 -14.25 -0.25 6.21
CA ILE A 182 -15.49 -0.69 6.86
C ILE A 182 -15.16 -1.71 7.95
N GLN A 183 -14.27 -2.68 7.66
CA GLN A 183 -13.84 -3.66 8.67
C GLN A 183 -13.20 -3.00 9.90
N ALA A 184 -12.48 -1.89 9.74
CA ALA A 184 -11.94 -1.10 10.84
C ALA A 184 -13.07 -0.50 11.70
N ALA A 185 -14.11 0.06 11.07
CA ALA A 185 -15.28 0.58 11.77
C ALA A 185 -16.06 -0.54 12.47
N GLU A 186 -16.25 -1.68 11.83
CA GLU A 186 -16.86 -2.89 12.43
C GLU A 186 -16.05 -3.41 13.65
N ALA A 187 -14.72 -3.21 13.64
CA ALA A 187 -13.84 -3.51 14.78
C ALA A 187 -13.86 -2.43 15.90
N GLY A 188 -14.71 -1.42 15.79
CA GLY A 188 -14.90 -0.39 16.82
C GLY A 188 -13.90 0.76 16.80
N MET A 189 -13.13 0.93 15.73
CA MET A 189 -12.20 2.03 15.53
C MET A 189 -12.73 2.97 14.45
N ALA A 190 -12.63 4.29 14.64
CA ALA A 190 -12.92 5.22 13.56
C ALA A 190 -11.93 5.01 12.39
N ALA A 191 -12.39 5.17 11.16
CA ALA A 191 -11.53 5.04 9.99
C ALA A 191 -11.58 6.33 9.16
N VAL A 192 -10.41 6.90 8.84
CA VAL A 192 -10.26 7.98 7.87
C VAL A 192 -9.61 7.38 6.62
N ALA A 193 -10.44 7.02 5.66
CA ALA A 193 -10.01 6.45 4.38
C ALA A 193 -9.69 7.59 3.40
N ILE A 194 -8.44 7.75 3.02
CA ILE A 194 -8.00 8.85 2.14
C ILE A 194 -7.83 8.40 0.70
N GLU A 195 -8.13 9.29 -0.24
CA GLU A 195 -7.81 9.11 -1.66
C GLU A 195 -6.35 9.44 -1.92
N PRO A 196 -5.49 8.47 -2.26
CA PRO A 196 -4.09 8.76 -2.58
C PRO A 196 -3.96 9.62 -3.84
N MET A 197 -2.96 10.48 -3.88
CA MET A 197 -2.64 11.23 -5.09
C MET A 197 -2.39 10.27 -6.27
N ALA A 198 -2.91 10.61 -7.44
CA ALA A 198 -2.91 9.83 -8.67
C ALA A 198 -3.88 8.62 -8.69
N PHE A 199 -4.75 8.47 -7.67
CA PHE A 199 -5.83 7.48 -7.65
C PHE A 199 -7.20 8.17 -7.72
N GLY A 200 -8.23 7.39 -8.07
CA GLY A 200 -9.64 7.80 -8.04
C GLY A 200 -9.90 9.18 -8.64
N CYS A 201 -10.44 10.08 -7.85
CA CYS A 201 -10.74 11.45 -8.26
C CYS A 201 -9.49 12.37 -8.32
N ARG A 202 -8.33 11.92 -7.83
CA ARG A 202 -7.08 12.70 -7.83
C ARG A 202 -6.14 12.32 -8.99
N ARG A 203 -6.68 11.73 -10.05
CA ARG A 203 -5.98 11.46 -11.32
C ARG A 203 -5.99 12.69 -12.22
N ASP A 204 -4.99 12.79 -13.09
CA ASP A 204 -5.03 13.79 -14.15
C ASP A 204 -6.18 13.52 -15.14
N ALA A 205 -6.64 14.59 -15.82
CA ALA A 205 -7.81 14.53 -16.67
C ALA A 205 -7.67 13.59 -17.88
N ILE A 206 -6.45 13.36 -18.37
CA ILE A 206 -6.19 12.47 -19.52
C ILE A 206 -6.33 11.01 -19.06
N THR A 207 -5.69 10.67 -17.96
CA THR A 207 -5.73 9.31 -17.41
C THR A 207 -7.12 8.95 -16.91
N ALA A 208 -7.85 9.88 -16.29
CA ALA A 208 -9.21 9.66 -15.81
C ALA A 208 -10.19 9.24 -16.93
N ARG A 209 -9.96 9.69 -18.17
CA ARG A 209 -10.78 9.31 -19.35
C ARG A 209 -10.49 7.89 -19.86
N LYS A 210 -9.41 7.25 -19.44
CA LYS A 210 -9.00 5.92 -19.94
C LYS A 210 -9.69 4.76 -19.20
N GLY A 211 -10.33 5.02 -18.07
CA GLY A 211 -11.07 4.04 -17.28
C GLY A 211 -10.94 4.25 -15.78
N LEU A 212 -11.83 3.63 -15.02
CA LEU A 212 -11.95 3.86 -13.57
C LEU A 212 -10.71 3.43 -12.78
N SER A 213 -10.10 2.31 -13.14
CA SER A 213 -8.95 1.75 -12.43
C SER A 213 -7.60 2.11 -13.07
N THR A 214 -7.59 2.96 -14.12
CA THR A 214 -6.33 3.36 -14.77
C THR A 214 -5.54 4.27 -13.83
N SER A 215 -4.33 3.82 -13.45
CA SER A 215 -3.45 4.60 -12.58
C SER A 215 -2.85 5.82 -13.28
N ALA A 216 -2.81 6.96 -12.62
CA ALA A 216 -2.11 8.16 -13.03
C ALA A 216 -0.71 8.29 -12.41
N CYS A 217 -0.19 7.22 -11.81
CA CYS A 217 1.11 7.25 -11.14
C CYS A 217 2.26 7.62 -12.09
N GLN A 218 2.25 7.11 -13.33
CA GLN A 218 3.33 7.36 -14.29
C GLN A 218 3.56 8.86 -14.56
N PRO A 219 2.55 9.65 -15.00
CA PRO A 219 2.76 11.07 -15.23
C PRO A 219 3.01 11.85 -13.94
N ALA A 220 2.32 11.51 -12.86
CA ALA A 220 2.44 12.23 -11.59
C ALA A 220 3.79 11.99 -10.91
N ALA A 221 4.24 10.73 -10.80
CA ALA A 221 5.53 10.39 -10.21
C ALA A 221 6.70 10.88 -11.09
N GLY A 222 6.58 10.77 -12.43
CA GLY A 222 7.57 11.34 -13.34
C GLY A 222 7.72 12.86 -13.16
N GLY A 223 6.59 13.58 -13.04
CA GLY A 223 6.61 15.01 -12.73
C GLY A 223 7.25 15.32 -11.37
N ALA A 224 6.95 14.52 -10.34
CA ALA A 224 7.57 14.67 -9.02
C ALA A 224 9.11 14.53 -9.09
N LEU A 225 9.60 13.49 -9.78
CA LEU A 225 11.03 13.24 -9.95
C LEU A 225 11.74 14.40 -10.65
N LEU A 226 11.12 15.05 -11.66
CA LEU A 226 11.70 16.19 -12.37
C LEU A 226 11.93 17.41 -11.47
N VAL A 227 11.18 17.52 -10.37
CA VAL A 227 11.34 18.63 -9.40
C VAL A 227 12.01 18.16 -8.09
N GLY A 228 12.69 17.00 -8.12
CA GLY A 228 13.43 16.47 -6.96
C GLY A 228 12.54 15.95 -5.83
N GLN A 229 11.30 15.59 -6.13
CA GLN A 229 10.34 15.02 -5.17
C GLN A 229 9.94 13.60 -5.56
N THR A 230 9.17 12.93 -4.70
CA THR A 230 8.66 11.59 -4.99
C THR A 230 7.15 11.51 -4.75
N MET A 231 6.49 10.56 -5.43
CA MET A 231 5.08 10.26 -5.15
C MET A 231 4.89 9.80 -3.69
N ILE A 232 5.85 9.04 -3.15
CA ILE A 232 5.84 8.62 -1.74
C ILE A 232 5.82 9.86 -0.84
N GLY A 233 6.72 10.83 -1.05
CA GLY A 233 6.77 12.06 -0.26
C GLY A 233 5.47 12.86 -0.34
N TRP A 234 4.83 12.91 -1.51
CA TRP A 234 3.54 13.60 -1.66
C TRP A 234 2.42 12.92 -0.87
N ARG A 235 2.34 11.58 -0.92
CA ARG A 235 1.31 10.82 -0.20
C ARG A 235 1.57 10.77 1.30
N VAL A 236 2.82 10.70 1.73
CA VAL A 236 3.18 10.83 3.16
C VAL A 236 2.74 12.17 3.71
N TRP A 237 2.94 13.26 2.96
CA TRP A 237 2.44 14.58 3.36
C TRP A 237 0.91 14.60 3.49
N ASP A 238 0.18 13.97 2.58
CA ASP A 238 -1.29 13.85 2.68
C ASP A 238 -1.72 13.11 3.96
N VAL A 239 -0.97 12.07 4.38
CA VAL A 239 -1.19 11.39 5.67
C VAL A 239 -0.89 12.32 6.84
N MET A 240 0.18 13.12 6.80
CA MET A 240 0.49 14.12 7.82
C MET A 240 -0.64 15.15 7.96
N ARG A 241 -1.19 15.62 6.85
CA ARG A 241 -2.36 16.52 6.83
C ARG A 241 -3.65 15.84 7.34
N THR A 242 -3.77 14.53 7.11
CA THR A 242 -4.88 13.75 7.67
C THR A 242 -4.78 13.66 9.20
N LEU A 243 -3.57 13.52 9.76
CA LEU A 243 -3.35 13.60 11.21
C LEU A 243 -3.75 14.98 11.76
N ASP A 244 -3.42 16.06 11.04
CA ASP A 244 -3.86 17.40 11.42
C ASP A 244 -5.39 17.53 11.37
N TYR A 245 -6.05 16.95 10.37
CA TYR A 245 -7.53 16.89 10.29
C TYR A 245 -8.13 16.11 11.47
N ILE A 246 -7.58 14.93 11.79
CA ILE A 246 -8.04 14.11 12.93
C ILE A 246 -8.00 14.94 14.22
N ALA A 247 -6.96 15.74 14.43
CA ALA A 247 -6.84 16.59 15.62
C ALA A 247 -7.88 17.73 15.70
N THR A 248 -8.59 18.04 14.61
CA THR A 248 -9.69 19.03 14.62
C THR A 248 -11.04 18.43 14.98
N ARG A 249 -11.16 17.10 15.06
CA ARG A 249 -12.43 16.40 15.25
C ARG A 249 -12.55 15.91 16.70
N ALA A 250 -13.51 16.42 17.43
CA ALA A 250 -13.74 16.06 18.84
C ALA A 250 -14.10 14.58 19.07
N GLU A 251 -14.66 13.91 18.05
CA GLU A 251 -15.02 12.48 18.11
C GLU A 251 -13.80 11.56 17.98
N LEU A 252 -12.65 12.08 17.52
CA LEU A 252 -11.45 11.31 17.21
C LEU A 252 -10.35 11.59 18.23
N ASP A 253 -9.62 10.53 18.63
CA ASP A 253 -8.49 10.67 19.54
C ASP A 253 -7.18 10.77 18.75
N SER A 254 -6.67 11.98 18.63
CA SER A 254 -5.40 12.25 17.91
C SER A 254 -4.17 11.64 18.59
N SER A 255 -4.27 11.18 19.84
CA SER A 255 -3.18 10.48 20.55
C SER A 255 -3.17 8.97 20.26
N ARG A 256 -4.23 8.41 19.67
CA ARG A 256 -4.44 6.99 19.38
C ARG A 256 -4.74 6.77 17.90
N VAL A 257 -3.82 7.22 17.04
CA VAL A 257 -3.94 7.08 15.59
C VAL A 257 -3.03 5.97 15.07
N GLY A 258 -3.61 5.02 14.34
CA GLY A 258 -2.88 4.02 13.55
C GLY A 258 -2.96 4.34 12.06
N CYS A 259 -2.12 3.66 11.26
CA CYS A 259 -2.18 3.71 9.81
C CYS A 259 -2.17 2.29 9.24
N MET A 260 -3.01 2.03 8.24
CA MET A 260 -3.04 0.74 7.57
C MET A 260 -3.32 0.87 6.07
N GLY A 261 -2.79 -0.07 5.30
CA GLY A 261 -3.02 -0.12 3.87
C GLY A 261 -2.39 -1.33 3.21
N ILE A 262 -2.84 -1.62 2.00
CA ILE A 262 -2.34 -2.73 1.18
C ILE A 262 -1.63 -2.23 -0.07
N SER A 263 -0.59 -2.96 -0.54
CA SER A 263 0.06 -2.67 -1.83
C SER A 263 0.61 -1.25 -1.87
N GLY A 264 0.23 -0.41 -2.84
CA GLY A 264 0.56 1.02 -2.85
C GLY A 264 0.11 1.77 -1.58
N GLY A 265 -0.99 1.35 -0.94
CA GLY A 265 -1.40 1.82 0.39
C GLY A 265 -0.47 1.32 1.50
N GLY A 266 0.06 0.09 1.36
CA GLY A 266 1.09 -0.45 2.24
C GLY A 266 2.39 0.35 2.16
N THR A 267 2.79 0.77 0.94
CA THR A 267 3.91 1.71 0.74
C THR A 267 3.71 2.98 1.56
N VAL A 268 2.55 3.64 1.38
CA VAL A 268 2.24 4.88 2.09
C VAL A 268 2.22 4.66 3.59
N THR A 269 1.62 3.57 4.06
CA THR A 269 1.56 3.21 5.48
C THR A 269 2.96 3.04 6.09
N LEU A 270 3.84 2.29 5.42
CA LEU A 270 5.21 2.06 5.88
C LEU A 270 5.99 3.38 6.00
N PHE A 271 6.04 4.16 4.92
CA PHE A 271 6.80 5.40 4.89
C PHE A 271 6.21 6.49 5.80
N SER A 272 4.88 6.62 5.84
CA SER A 272 4.23 7.59 6.74
C SER A 272 4.50 7.27 8.20
N THR A 273 4.40 6.00 8.60
CA THR A 273 4.65 5.61 9.99
C THR A 273 6.14 5.73 10.34
N ALA A 274 7.04 5.46 9.39
CA ALA A 274 8.47 5.66 9.60
C ALA A 274 8.85 7.14 9.80
N LEU A 275 8.17 8.06 9.09
CA LEU A 275 8.50 9.48 9.04
C LEU A 275 7.71 10.35 10.03
N ASP A 276 6.48 9.94 10.41
CA ASP A 276 5.66 10.68 11.38
C ASP A 276 5.40 9.87 12.65
N THR A 277 5.96 10.33 13.75
CA THR A 277 5.87 9.64 15.05
C THR A 277 4.51 9.80 15.75
N ARG A 278 3.60 10.63 15.22
CA ARG A 278 2.22 10.74 15.70
C ARG A 278 1.40 9.49 15.38
N ILE A 279 1.78 8.72 14.35
CA ILE A 279 1.17 7.42 14.06
C ILE A 279 1.67 6.41 15.09
N ARG A 280 0.76 5.87 15.90
CA ARG A 280 1.07 5.06 17.09
C ARG A 280 1.19 3.56 16.80
N ALA A 281 0.58 3.08 15.72
CA ALA A 281 0.66 1.68 15.28
C ALA A 281 0.50 1.60 13.76
N ALA A 282 1.07 0.58 13.14
CA ALA A 282 0.95 0.35 11.70
C ALA A 282 0.50 -1.07 11.37
N PHE A 283 -0.27 -1.20 10.29
CA PHE A 283 -0.57 -2.47 9.65
C PHE A 283 -0.27 -2.38 8.15
N VAL A 284 0.80 -3.03 7.73
CA VAL A 284 1.29 -3.07 6.34
C VAL A 284 0.91 -4.40 5.72
N SER A 285 -0.04 -4.38 4.79
CA SER A 285 -0.49 -5.55 4.04
C SER A 285 0.12 -5.55 2.64
N GLY A 286 0.60 -6.71 2.18
CA GLY A 286 1.09 -6.93 0.83
C GLY A 286 2.09 -5.87 0.34
N TYR A 287 3.09 -5.50 1.18
CA TYR A 287 4.13 -4.57 0.76
C TYR A 287 5.51 -4.86 1.36
N LEU A 288 5.64 -5.17 2.67
CA LEU A 288 6.97 -5.36 3.26
C LEU A 288 7.71 -6.52 2.58
N ASN A 289 8.81 -6.18 1.93
CA ASN A 289 9.63 -7.07 1.11
C ASN A 289 11.07 -6.58 1.11
N THR A 290 11.90 -7.01 0.16
CA THR A 290 13.16 -6.33 -0.16
C THR A 290 12.98 -5.52 -1.44
N PHE A 291 13.67 -4.38 -1.56
CA PHE A 291 13.71 -3.66 -2.83
C PHE A 291 14.33 -4.54 -3.92
N ARG A 292 15.28 -5.42 -3.57
CA ARG A 292 15.90 -6.37 -4.49
C ARG A 292 14.89 -7.28 -5.19
N ASP A 293 14.02 -7.95 -4.41
CA ASP A 293 13.21 -9.05 -4.93
C ASP A 293 11.81 -8.61 -5.39
N SER A 294 11.45 -7.36 -5.12
CA SER A 294 10.19 -6.77 -5.52
C SER A 294 10.41 -5.56 -6.43
N VAL A 295 10.54 -4.36 -5.90
CA VAL A 295 10.59 -3.10 -6.67
C VAL A 295 11.73 -3.05 -7.67
N GLY A 296 12.89 -3.66 -7.38
CA GLY A 296 14.06 -3.68 -8.27
C GLY A 296 14.08 -4.81 -9.30
N SER A 297 13.27 -5.86 -9.13
CA SER A 297 13.31 -7.07 -9.95
C SER A 297 12.04 -7.29 -10.77
N LEU A 298 10.93 -6.72 -10.36
CA LEU A 298 9.62 -6.89 -10.98
C LEU A 298 9.14 -5.56 -11.58
N SER A 299 8.16 -5.64 -12.48
CA SER A 299 7.51 -4.45 -13.02
C SER A 299 6.58 -3.84 -11.97
N HIS A 300 7.11 -2.91 -11.20
CA HIS A 300 6.35 -2.15 -10.21
C HIS A 300 5.89 -0.79 -10.71
N CYS A 301 4.83 -0.28 -10.09
CA CYS A 301 4.41 1.10 -10.32
C CYS A 301 5.51 2.08 -9.87
N ILE A 302 5.75 3.10 -10.69
CA ILE A 302 6.77 4.14 -10.45
C ILE A 302 6.60 4.86 -9.10
N ASP A 303 5.43 4.82 -8.50
CA ASP A 303 5.14 5.42 -7.20
C ASP A 303 5.83 4.72 -6.00
N ASN A 304 6.47 3.57 -6.25
CA ASN A 304 7.25 2.84 -5.24
C ASN A 304 8.75 3.23 -5.23
N TYR A 305 9.18 4.06 -6.18
CA TYR A 305 10.61 4.36 -6.33
C TYR A 305 10.99 5.62 -5.55
N VAL A 306 12.05 5.49 -4.73
CA VAL A 306 12.74 6.59 -4.05
C VAL A 306 14.16 6.64 -4.59
N PRO A 307 14.53 7.68 -5.36
CA PRO A 307 15.84 7.75 -5.98
C PRO A 307 16.98 7.66 -4.96
N GLY A 308 17.91 6.75 -5.21
CA GLY A 308 19.11 6.57 -4.41
C GLY A 308 18.92 5.92 -3.04
N ILE A 309 17.72 5.44 -2.68
CA ILE A 309 17.46 4.84 -1.36
C ILE A 309 18.41 3.68 -1.04
N LEU A 310 18.76 2.85 -2.04
CA LEU A 310 19.64 1.69 -1.86
C LEU A 310 21.09 2.04 -1.50
N ASN A 311 21.51 3.29 -1.72
CA ASN A 311 22.80 3.76 -1.21
C ASN A 311 22.79 3.96 0.32
N TRP A 312 21.61 3.95 0.95
CA TRP A 312 21.43 4.29 2.36
C TRP A 312 20.80 3.16 3.16
N ALA A 313 19.73 2.55 2.67
CA ALA A 313 18.92 1.60 3.42
C ALA A 313 18.18 0.62 2.52
N GLU A 314 17.76 -0.48 3.08
CA GLU A 314 16.81 -1.43 2.52
C GLU A 314 15.40 -1.23 3.14
N MET A 315 14.38 -1.89 2.60
CA MET A 315 13.00 -1.73 3.03
C MET A 315 12.80 -2.11 4.51
N TYR A 316 13.48 -3.13 4.99
CA TYR A 316 13.44 -3.53 6.40
C TYR A 316 14.08 -2.49 7.34
N ASP A 317 15.04 -1.70 6.88
CA ASP A 317 15.58 -0.57 7.64
C ASP A 317 14.54 0.54 7.78
N VAL A 318 13.77 0.81 6.72
CA VAL A 318 12.64 1.74 6.78
C VAL A 318 11.59 1.25 7.77
N ALA A 319 11.24 -0.04 7.76
CA ALA A 319 10.33 -0.64 8.74
C ALA A 319 10.87 -0.53 10.18
N GLY A 320 12.18 -0.65 10.35
CA GLY A 320 12.86 -0.47 11.65
C GLY A 320 12.71 0.93 12.26
N LEU A 321 12.44 1.96 11.46
CA LEU A 321 12.12 3.31 11.96
C LEU A 321 10.79 3.38 12.72
N ILE A 322 9.92 2.39 12.55
CA ILE A 322 8.63 2.34 13.26
C ILE A 322 8.84 1.97 14.73
N ALA A 323 9.82 1.12 15.04
CA ALA A 323 10.11 0.73 16.41
C ALA A 323 10.38 1.96 17.33
N PRO A 324 9.93 1.96 18.57
CA PRO A 324 9.32 0.86 19.36
C PRO A 324 7.78 0.75 19.20
N ARG A 325 7.19 1.46 18.23
CA ARG A 325 5.74 1.46 17.98
C ARG A 325 5.31 0.13 17.35
N PRO A 326 4.09 -0.37 17.65
CA PRO A 326 3.58 -1.62 17.09
C PRO A 326 3.53 -1.62 15.56
N LEU A 327 3.99 -2.73 14.97
CA LEU A 327 3.94 -2.98 13.53
C LEU A 327 3.36 -4.38 13.27
N PHE A 328 2.30 -4.47 12.50
CA PHE A 328 1.79 -5.71 11.95
C PHE A 328 2.08 -5.78 10.45
N VAL A 329 2.56 -6.92 10.01
CA VAL A 329 2.84 -7.21 8.59
C VAL A 329 1.98 -8.37 8.14
N GLU A 330 1.35 -8.24 6.97
CA GLU A 330 0.55 -9.28 6.36
C GLU A 330 1.06 -9.59 4.97
N SER A 331 1.23 -10.87 4.65
CA SER A 331 1.80 -11.32 3.38
C SER A 331 1.08 -12.55 2.86
N GLY A 332 0.67 -12.52 1.59
CA GLY A 332 0.13 -13.68 0.89
C GLY A 332 1.23 -14.69 0.56
N GLU A 333 0.97 -15.97 0.79
CA GLU A 333 1.94 -17.04 0.49
C GLU A 333 2.25 -17.14 -1.02
N ARG A 334 1.28 -16.79 -1.86
CA ARG A 334 1.36 -16.81 -3.33
C ARG A 334 1.30 -15.41 -3.95
N ASP A 335 1.73 -14.40 -3.22
CA ASP A 335 1.85 -13.04 -3.74
C ASP A 335 2.99 -13.00 -4.78
N ASP A 336 2.65 -12.71 -6.03
CA ASP A 336 3.56 -12.66 -7.17
C ASP A 336 4.22 -11.27 -7.34
N ILE A 337 3.73 -10.26 -6.64
CA ILE A 337 4.24 -8.89 -6.65
C ILE A 337 5.22 -8.65 -5.49
N PHE A 338 4.94 -9.26 -4.33
CA PHE A 338 5.76 -9.20 -3.12
C PHE A 338 6.13 -10.60 -2.64
N PRO A 339 7.12 -11.26 -3.29
CA PRO A 339 7.46 -12.67 -3.06
C PRO A 339 7.66 -13.00 -1.58
N ILE A 340 6.96 -14.02 -1.11
CA ILE A 340 6.87 -14.38 0.31
C ILE A 340 8.23 -14.61 0.97
N ARG A 341 9.20 -15.19 0.23
CA ARG A 341 10.55 -15.42 0.76
C ARG A 341 11.23 -14.12 1.20
N ALA A 342 11.11 -13.09 0.38
CA ALA A 342 11.70 -11.78 0.67
C ALA A 342 10.89 -11.00 1.72
N SER A 343 9.57 -11.24 1.81
CA SER A 343 8.76 -10.71 2.92
C SER A 343 9.19 -11.29 4.27
N ILE A 344 9.46 -12.59 4.34
CA ILE A 344 9.96 -13.25 5.54
C ILE A 344 11.38 -12.77 5.89
N GLU A 345 12.26 -12.61 4.90
CA GLU A 345 13.60 -12.03 5.09
C GLU A 345 13.48 -10.63 5.70
N SER A 346 12.68 -9.79 5.08
CA SER A 346 12.50 -8.39 5.51
C SER A 346 11.89 -8.29 6.91
N PHE A 347 10.88 -9.11 7.20
CA PHE A 347 10.32 -9.20 8.55
C PHE A 347 11.36 -9.65 9.60
N THR A 348 12.17 -10.65 9.28
CA THR A 348 13.21 -11.14 10.18
C THR A 348 14.20 -10.03 10.51
N ARG A 349 14.67 -9.29 9.51
CA ARG A 349 15.54 -8.12 9.70
C ARG A 349 14.89 -7.01 10.51
N THR A 350 13.63 -6.71 10.24
CA THR A 350 12.87 -5.74 11.03
C THR A 350 12.77 -6.17 12.49
N ARG A 351 12.49 -7.45 12.76
CA ARG A 351 12.39 -8.00 14.12
C ARG A 351 13.71 -7.94 14.89
N GLU A 352 14.86 -8.07 14.23
CA GLU A 352 16.17 -7.86 14.82
C GLU A 352 16.30 -6.43 15.38
N ILE A 353 15.84 -5.43 14.65
CA ILE A 353 15.83 -4.03 15.09
C ILE A 353 14.96 -3.85 16.34
N TYR A 354 13.76 -4.42 16.34
CA TYR A 354 12.86 -4.41 17.50
C TYR A 354 13.48 -5.13 18.70
N SER A 355 14.24 -6.21 18.48
CA SER A 355 14.95 -6.93 19.53
C SER A 355 16.02 -6.09 20.20
N VAL A 356 16.84 -5.37 19.41
CA VAL A 356 17.87 -4.46 19.97
C VAL A 356 17.24 -3.35 20.81
N LEU A 357 16.04 -2.89 20.44
CA LEU A 357 15.27 -1.91 21.21
C LEU A 357 14.52 -2.53 22.40
N GLY A 358 14.56 -3.88 22.58
CA GLY A 358 13.90 -4.59 23.68
C GLY A 358 12.39 -4.62 23.61
N VAL A 359 11.81 -4.61 22.39
CA VAL A 359 10.36 -4.55 22.13
C VAL A 359 9.93 -5.50 20.99
N GLN A 360 10.58 -6.64 20.87
CA GLN A 360 10.32 -7.61 19.79
C GLN A 360 8.89 -8.18 19.78
N ASP A 361 8.17 -8.07 20.89
CA ASP A 361 6.76 -8.43 21.05
C ASP A 361 5.78 -7.43 20.38
N ARG A 362 6.29 -6.26 19.94
CA ARG A 362 5.52 -5.23 19.26
C ARG A 362 5.56 -5.33 17.74
N VAL A 363 6.21 -6.34 17.18
CA VAL A 363 6.20 -6.61 15.74
C VAL A 363 5.72 -8.02 15.48
N GLU A 364 4.64 -8.15 14.67
CA GLU A 364 4.06 -9.44 14.31
C GLU A 364 3.93 -9.57 12.79
N GLN A 365 4.03 -10.81 12.27
CA GLN A 365 3.71 -11.12 10.88
C GLN A 365 2.65 -12.23 10.81
N GLU A 366 1.75 -12.09 9.85
CA GLU A 366 0.86 -13.14 9.38
C GLU A 366 1.17 -13.47 7.92
N VAL A 367 1.50 -14.74 7.66
CA VAL A 367 1.53 -15.30 6.30
C VAL A 367 0.25 -16.07 6.12
N PHE A 368 -0.56 -15.67 5.15
CA PHE A 368 -1.85 -16.32 4.90
C PHE A 368 -1.85 -17.09 3.56
N PRO A 369 -2.67 -18.15 3.43
CA PRO A 369 -2.70 -18.99 2.22
C PRO A 369 -3.50 -18.30 1.09
N GLY A 370 -2.96 -17.17 0.58
CA GLY A 370 -3.61 -16.35 -0.44
C GLY A 370 -2.62 -15.73 -1.40
N GLU A 371 -3.16 -14.97 -2.32
CA GLU A 371 -2.46 -14.15 -3.30
C GLU A 371 -2.32 -12.71 -2.79
N HIS A 372 -2.08 -11.75 -3.69
CA HIS A 372 -2.03 -10.32 -3.36
C HIS A 372 -3.42 -9.79 -2.97
N SER A 373 -3.78 -9.88 -1.68
CA SER A 373 -5.07 -9.42 -1.15
C SER A 373 -4.99 -9.05 0.32
N PHE A 374 -5.93 -8.21 0.77
CA PHE A 374 -6.09 -7.88 2.18
C PHE A 374 -6.77 -9.06 2.93
N TRP A 375 -6.16 -9.51 4.01
CA TRP A 375 -6.71 -10.60 4.82
C TRP A 375 -7.34 -10.11 6.13
N GLY A 376 -6.62 -9.29 6.88
CA GLY A 376 -7.09 -8.54 8.04
C GLY A 376 -7.38 -9.34 9.30
N LYS A 377 -7.34 -10.68 9.27
CA LYS A 377 -7.83 -11.52 10.38
C LYS A 377 -7.11 -11.27 11.71
N ARG A 378 -5.79 -11.10 11.68
CA ARG A 378 -5.00 -10.83 12.89
C ARG A 378 -4.59 -9.36 13.00
N GLY A 379 -4.44 -8.67 11.86
CA GLY A 379 -3.97 -7.29 11.83
C GLY A 379 -4.93 -6.29 12.48
N LEU A 380 -6.24 -6.39 12.23
CA LEU A 380 -7.23 -5.52 12.86
C LEU A 380 -7.32 -5.73 14.38
N PRO A 381 -7.42 -6.97 14.92
CA PRO A 381 -7.31 -7.21 16.36
C PRO A 381 -5.99 -6.72 16.98
N PHE A 382 -4.87 -6.83 16.25
CA PHE A 382 -3.58 -6.30 16.70
C PHE A 382 -3.65 -4.77 16.87
N LEU A 383 -4.14 -4.04 15.87
CA LEU A 383 -4.30 -2.59 15.97
C LEU A 383 -5.25 -2.19 17.11
N ALA A 384 -6.40 -2.86 17.21
CA ALA A 384 -7.36 -2.59 18.29
C ALA A 384 -6.74 -2.76 19.68
N ARG A 385 -5.95 -3.81 19.89
CA ARG A 385 -5.22 -4.06 21.15
C ARG A 385 -4.25 -2.95 21.48
N HIS A 386 -3.52 -2.43 20.51
CA HIS A 386 -2.47 -1.45 20.73
C HIS A 386 -2.93 0.02 20.72
N LEU A 387 -4.10 0.30 20.16
CA LEU A 387 -4.67 1.64 20.11
C LEU A 387 -5.73 1.89 21.21
N ASN A 388 -6.35 0.82 21.75
CA ASN A 388 -7.37 0.93 22.81
C ASN A 388 -6.82 0.57 24.21
N ALA A 389 -5.54 0.24 24.32
CA ALA A 389 -4.84 -0.06 25.56
C ALA A 389 -4.61 1.18 26.43
#